data_e3f3403c9a23e9fe55bface2b007d8d1
#
_entry.id   e3f3403c9a23e9fe55bface2b007d8d1
#
_cell.length_a   1.000
_cell.length_b   1.000
_cell.length_c   1.000
_cell.angle_alpha   90.00
_cell.angle_beta   90.00
_cell.angle_gamma   90.00
#
_symmetry.space_group_name_H-M   'P 1'
#
loop_
_entity.id
_entity.type
_entity.pdbx_description
1 polymer ?
#
loop_
_entity_poly.entity_id
_entity_poly.type
_entity_poly.pdbx_seq_one_letter_code
_entity_poly.pdbx_strand_id
1 'polypeptide(L)'
;YPERSAVDKIYDQILDDLNEENTIRYLVSKNKGVFQATKGAAYALRAKVLATRGEKSTRDYTKVVEACDKVIAEGYTLVSNFDELWQPDKKFSSESIFEVYYTSDAPNWAYWVLLKEDDGSVTWRRYCTPTHDLVAKFDKEKDTRYASSILWKSVPYDTYWPADSYPLSYKIREKTSNIILMRLADILLLKAEALVELDRTPEAIRIVNGIRERAGFAPSSLDENMGQARGRLAVENERQLELYMEGQRWFDLVRNNRLLEVMQKHKDKDGRLLFAGLQAFRQLWPIPQGEKDKNTNLTQNEGY
;
A
#
# COMPACT_ATOMS: atom_id res chain seq x y z
N TYR A 1 -21.85 -24.42 -13.78
CA TYR A 1 -20.84 -23.50 -13.23
C TYR A 1 -20.91 -22.18 -14.02
N PRO A 2 -20.73 -21.00 -13.35
CA PRO A 2 -20.83 -19.71 -14.00
C PRO A 2 -19.66 -19.46 -14.97
N GLU A 3 -19.92 -18.67 -15.99
CA GLU A 3 -18.88 -18.11 -16.85
C GLU A 3 -18.14 -16.98 -16.15
N ARG A 4 -16.98 -16.60 -16.68
CA ARG A 4 -16.22 -15.46 -16.21
C ARG A 4 -16.96 -14.15 -16.54
N SER A 5 -17.30 -13.38 -15.51
CA SER A 5 -17.94 -12.07 -15.70
C SER A 5 -16.95 -11.05 -16.30
N ALA A 6 -17.47 -10.13 -17.09
CA ALA A 6 -16.68 -8.98 -17.56
C ALA A 6 -16.22 -8.12 -16.37
N VAL A 7 -14.99 -7.59 -16.46
CA VAL A 7 -14.35 -6.82 -15.38
C VAL A 7 -15.21 -5.63 -14.95
N ASP A 8 -15.80 -4.90 -15.91
CA ASP A 8 -16.63 -3.73 -15.59
C ASP A 8 -17.89 -4.09 -14.79
N LYS A 9 -18.51 -5.24 -15.07
CA LYS A 9 -19.64 -5.72 -14.27
C LYS A 9 -19.27 -6.00 -12.81
N ILE A 10 -18.06 -6.51 -12.59
CA ILE A 10 -17.55 -6.73 -11.22
C ILE A 10 -17.32 -5.39 -10.52
N TYR A 11 -16.72 -4.40 -11.21
CA TYR A 11 -16.56 -3.06 -10.65
C TYR A 11 -17.90 -2.37 -10.38
N ASP A 12 -18.88 -2.53 -11.26
CA ASP A 12 -20.23 -1.98 -11.05
C ASP A 12 -20.86 -2.59 -9.79
N GLN A 13 -20.77 -3.92 -9.62
CA GLN A 13 -21.28 -4.60 -8.43
C GLN A 13 -20.58 -4.11 -7.15
N ILE A 14 -19.25 -3.99 -7.16
CA ILE A 14 -18.49 -3.49 -5.98
C ILE A 14 -18.93 -2.06 -5.63
N LEU A 15 -19.15 -1.19 -6.63
CA LEU A 15 -19.57 0.18 -6.39
C LEU A 15 -21.03 0.28 -5.93
N ASP A 16 -21.87 -0.66 -6.34
CA ASP A 16 -23.25 -0.80 -5.85
C ASP A 16 -23.25 -1.31 -4.40
N ASP A 17 -22.46 -2.32 -4.09
CA ASP A 17 -22.26 -2.82 -2.72
C ASP A 17 -21.71 -1.73 -1.78
N LEU A 18 -20.95 -0.77 -2.32
CA LEU A 18 -20.42 0.42 -1.60
C LEU A 18 -21.28 1.67 -1.84
N ASN A 19 -22.58 1.49 -2.09
CA ASN A 19 -23.50 2.60 -2.30
C ASN A 19 -23.78 3.35 -1.00
N GLU A 20 -23.82 4.69 -1.08
CA GLU A 20 -24.02 5.55 0.09
C GLU A 20 -25.40 5.36 0.71
N GLU A 21 -26.44 5.27 -0.13
CA GLU A 21 -27.82 5.20 0.33
C GLU A 21 -28.22 3.84 0.88
N ASN A 22 -27.71 2.76 0.28
CA ASN A 22 -28.16 1.40 0.58
C ASN A 22 -27.24 0.65 1.53
N THR A 23 -25.99 1.09 1.69
CA THR A 23 -24.97 0.39 2.49
C THR A 23 -24.26 1.33 3.45
N ILE A 24 -23.51 2.31 2.96
CA ILE A 24 -22.58 3.08 3.79
C ILE A 24 -23.30 3.85 4.91
N ARG A 25 -24.48 4.41 4.64
CA ARG A 25 -25.25 5.17 5.65
C ARG A 25 -25.59 4.38 6.90
N TYR A 26 -25.67 3.04 6.80
CA TYR A 26 -26.01 2.16 7.92
C TYR A 26 -24.78 1.69 8.70
N LEU A 27 -23.58 1.90 8.19
CA LEU A 27 -22.36 1.55 8.89
C LEU A 27 -22.12 2.52 10.06
N VAL A 28 -21.39 2.04 11.06
CA VAL A 28 -20.96 2.87 12.17
C VAL A 28 -19.91 3.86 11.71
N SER A 29 -19.90 5.06 12.34
CA SER A 29 -18.83 6.02 12.17
C SER A 29 -17.57 5.54 12.89
N LYS A 30 -16.41 6.18 12.58
CA LYS A 30 -15.16 5.95 13.27
C LYS A 30 -15.37 5.87 14.80
N ASN A 31 -14.69 4.97 15.46
CA ASN A 31 -14.64 4.76 16.92
C ASN A 31 -15.87 4.13 17.59
N LYS A 32 -16.88 3.70 16.85
CA LYS A 32 -18.02 2.99 17.43
C LYS A 32 -17.95 1.48 17.35
N GLY A 33 -16.93 0.92 16.72
CA GLY A 33 -16.78 -0.53 16.57
C GLY A 33 -15.37 -0.91 16.15
N VAL A 34 -14.59 -1.38 17.07
CA VAL A 34 -13.18 -1.75 16.89
C VAL A 34 -13.00 -2.92 15.90
N PHE A 35 -14.03 -3.75 15.73
CA PHE A 35 -14.02 -4.97 14.90
C PHE A 35 -15.05 -4.95 13.78
N GLN A 36 -15.58 -3.79 13.44
CA GLN A 36 -16.63 -3.65 12.46
C GLN A 36 -16.17 -2.79 11.28
N ALA A 37 -16.73 -3.07 10.10
CA ALA A 37 -16.60 -2.15 8.98
C ALA A 37 -17.24 -0.80 9.34
N THR A 38 -16.52 0.28 9.10
CA THR A 38 -16.97 1.65 9.36
C THR A 38 -17.29 2.37 8.07
N LYS A 39 -17.98 3.52 8.15
CA LYS A 39 -18.17 4.41 7.00
C LYS A 39 -16.85 4.78 6.35
N GLY A 40 -15.85 5.15 7.17
CA GLY A 40 -14.52 5.47 6.68
C GLY A 40 -13.85 4.32 5.92
N ALA A 41 -14.00 3.07 6.39
CA ALA A 41 -13.47 1.90 5.68
C ALA A 41 -14.16 1.67 4.33
N ALA A 42 -15.49 1.84 4.27
CA ALA A 42 -16.25 1.71 3.03
C ALA A 42 -15.92 2.81 2.02
N TYR A 43 -15.81 4.07 2.46
CA TYR A 43 -15.36 5.18 1.59
C TYR A 43 -13.92 5.00 1.12
N ALA A 44 -13.01 4.52 1.99
CA ALA A 44 -11.63 4.24 1.62
C ALA A 44 -11.54 3.15 0.54
N LEU A 45 -12.29 2.04 0.71
CA LEU A 45 -12.38 1.00 -0.30
C LEU A 45 -12.96 1.54 -1.61
N ARG A 46 -14.04 2.34 -1.55
CA ARG A 46 -14.65 2.99 -2.71
C ARG A 46 -13.64 3.89 -3.45
N ALA A 47 -12.85 4.69 -2.73
CA ALA A 47 -11.80 5.53 -3.32
C ALA A 47 -10.76 4.69 -4.08
N LYS A 48 -10.31 3.56 -3.48
CA LYS A 48 -9.36 2.63 -4.12
C LYS A 48 -9.93 1.96 -5.35
N VAL A 49 -11.20 1.55 -5.31
CA VAL A 49 -11.92 0.95 -6.45
C VAL A 49 -12.02 1.97 -7.60
N LEU A 50 -12.45 3.19 -7.33
CA LEU A 50 -12.56 4.26 -8.32
C LEU A 50 -11.18 4.62 -8.93
N ALA A 51 -10.11 4.63 -8.13
CA ALA A 51 -8.75 4.89 -8.60
C ALA A 51 -8.15 3.74 -9.43
N THR A 52 -8.75 2.55 -9.40
CA THR A 52 -8.23 1.36 -10.09
C THR A 52 -9.06 0.97 -11.30
N ARG A 53 -10.37 1.28 -11.30
CA ARG A 53 -11.31 0.92 -12.35
C ARG A 53 -10.88 1.50 -13.70
N GLY A 54 -10.95 0.67 -14.73
CA GLY A 54 -10.74 1.08 -16.13
C GLY A 54 -9.33 1.57 -16.44
N GLU A 55 -9.19 2.10 -17.65
CA GLU A 55 -7.92 2.67 -18.11
C GLU A 55 -7.62 4.00 -17.41
N LYS A 56 -6.34 4.25 -17.13
CA LYS A 56 -5.89 5.48 -16.46
C LYS A 56 -6.41 6.75 -17.13
N SER A 57 -6.43 6.79 -18.45
CA SER A 57 -6.83 7.95 -19.25
C SER A 57 -8.33 8.29 -19.18
N THR A 58 -9.17 7.35 -18.77
CA THR A 58 -10.63 7.50 -18.74
C THR A 58 -11.21 7.52 -17.31
N ARG A 59 -10.35 7.46 -16.28
CA ARG A 59 -10.79 7.50 -14.88
C ARG A 59 -11.38 8.84 -14.51
N ASP A 60 -12.46 8.79 -13.74
CA ASP A 60 -13.06 9.97 -13.13
C ASP A 60 -12.34 10.28 -11.80
N TYR A 61 -11.24 11.01 -11.88
CA TYR A 61 -10.45 11.39 -10.71
C TYR A 61 -11.19 12.35 -9.77
N THR A 62 -12.24 13.05 -10.26
CA THR A 62 -13.10 13.87 -9.38
C THR A 62 -13.81 12.99 -8.35
N LYS A 63 -14.36 11.86 -8.79
CA LYS A 63 -14.99 10.89 -7.86
C LYS A 63 -13.99 10.25 -6.89
N VAL A 64 -12.74 10.08 -7.31
CA VAL A 64 -11.69 9.61 -6.38
C VAL A 64 -11.45 10.63 -5.28
N VAL A 65 -11.30 11.92 -5.63
CA VAL A 65 -11.14 13.01 -4.66
C VAL A 65 -12.34 13.09 -3.71
N GLU A 66 -13.55 13.06 -4.23
CA GLU A 66 -14.79 13.08 -3.43
C GLU A 66 -14.85 11.93 -2.43
N ALA A 67 -14.52 10.71 -2.86
CA ALA A 67 -14.49 9.55 -1.97
C ALA A 67 -13.41 9.67 -0.87
N CYS A 68 -12.22 10.20 -1.22
CA CYS A 68 -11.18 10.49 -0.23
C CYS A 68 -11.64 11.56 0.78
N ASP A 69 -12.32 12.60 0.32
CA ASP A 69 -12.85 13.67 1.18
C ASP A 69 -13.89 13.14 2.17
N LYS A 70 -14.73 12.18 1.76
CA LYS A 70 -15.65 11.48 2.67
C LYS A 70 -14.90 10.73 3.78
N VAL A 71 -13.76 10.08 3.46
CA VAL A 71 -12.92 9.44 4.49
C VAL A 71 -12.37 10.47 5.46
N ILE A 72 -11.83 11.58 4.95
CA ILE A 72 -11.26 12.65 5.77
C ILE A 72 -12.32 13.24 6.71
N ALA A 73 -13.54 13.43 6.22
CA ALA A 73 -14.68 13.94 7.00
C ALA A 73 -15.09 13.02 8.16
N GLU A 74 -14.74 11.72 8.14
CA GLU A 74 -14.96 10.80 9.28
C GLU A 74 -14.02 11.10 10.48
N GLY A 75 -13.11 12.06 10.36
CA GLY A 75 -12.29 12.57 11.47
C GLY A 75 -11.07 11.72 11.81
N TYR A 76 -10.50 10.97 10.86
CA TYR A 76 -9.18 10.37 11.01
C TYR A 76 -8.10 11.44 11.01
N THR A 77 -7.04 11.22 11.79
CA THR A 77 -5.90 12.14 11.88
C THR A 77 -4.60 11.37 11.81
N LEU A 78 -3.59 11.93 11.14
CA LEU A 78 -2.26 11.36 11.14
C LEU A 78 -1.72 11.30 12.58
N VAL A 79 -1.06 10.21 12.93
CA VAL A 79 -0.27 10.16 14.16
C VAL A 79 0.95 11.06 13.99
N SER A 80 1.32 11.79 15.02
CA SER A 80 2.48 12.69 14.98
C SER A 80 3.81 11.92 14.91
N ASN A 81 3.88 10.80 15.62
CA ASN A 81 5.04 9.91 15.61
C ASN A 81 4.72 8.67 14.76
N PHE A 82 5.32 8.55 13.58
CA PHE A 82 5.12 7.42 12.68
C PHE A 82 5.38 6.04 13.32
N ASP A 83 6.32 5.96 14.26
CA ASP A 83 6.65 4.72 14.95
C ASP A 83 5.48 4.14 15.74
N GLU A 84 4.57 4.98 16.22
CA GLU A 84 3.40 4.55 17.00
C GLU A 84 2.44 3.65 16.22
N LEU A 85 2.40 3.76 14.89
CA LEU A 85 1.59 2.89 14.03
C LEU A 85 1.96 1.41 14.15
N TRP A 86 3.20 1.13 14.51
CA TRP A 86 3.78 -0.22 14.52
C TRP A 86 4.02 -0.79 15.91
N GLN A 87 3.68 -0.03 16.94
CA GLN A 87 3.77 -0.47 18.33
C GLN A 87 2.66 -1.50 18.62
N PRO A 88 2.99 -2.70 19.12
CA PRO A 88 2.00 -3.78 19.32
C PRO A 88 0.87 -3.45 20.30
N ASP A 89 1.11 -2.52 21.21
CA ASP A 89 0.17 -2.02 22.22
C ASP A 89 -0.66 -0.82 21.74
N LYS A 90 -0.29 -0.16 20.62
CA LYS A 90 -0.97 1.02 20.07
C LYS A 90 -1.86 0.70 18.86
N LYS A 91 -2.71 -0.31 19.01
CA LYS A 91 -3.66 -0.73 17.97
C LYS A 91 -4.77 0.31 17.78
N PHE A 92 -5.39 0.31 16.59
CA PHE A 92 -6.52 1.18 16.25
C PHE A 92 -6.23 2.67 16.49
N SER A 93 -5.07 3.11 16.02
CA SER A 93 -4.63 4.49 16.14
C SER A 93 -5.61 5.48 15.50
N SER A 94 -5.43 6.78 15.75
CA SER A 94 -6.23 7.85 15.11
C SER A 94 -6.12 7.85 13.58
N GLU A 95 -5.07 7.27 13.04
CA GLU A 95 -4.80 7.18 11.60
C GLU A 95 -5.39 5.91 10.97
N SER A 96 -5.58 4.86 11.76
CA SER A 96 -6.04 3.56 11.26
C SER A 96 -7.51 3.61 10.83
N ILE A 97 -7.79 3.14 9.61
CA ILE A 97 -9.13 3.06 9.04
C ILE A 97 -9.66 1.63 9.13
N PHE A 98 -8.83 0.65 8.83
CA PHE A 98 -9.19 -0.76 8.91
C PHE A 98 -7.98 -1.63 9.22
N GLU A 99 -8.09 -2.46 10.27
CA GLU A 99 -7.04 -3.37 10.72
C GLU A 99 -7.55 -4.80 10.84
N VAL A 100 -6.66 -5.76 10.56
CA VAL A 100 -6.86 -7.16 11.00
C VAL A 100 -6.30 -7.28 12.40
N TYR A 101 -7.16 -7.72 13.33
CA TYR A 101 -6.83 -7.84 14.74
C TYR A 101 -6.21 -9.18 15.07
N TYR A 102 -5.10 -9.15 15.81
CA TYR A 102 -4.39 -10.32 16.28
C TYR A 102 -4.21 -10.31 17.80
N THR A 103 -4.20 -11.51 18.40
CA THR A 103 -4.03 -11.74 19.84
C THR A 103 -3.01 -12.85 20.09
N SER A 104 -2.72 -13.12 21.35
CA SER A 104 -1.89 -14.28 21.73
C SER A 104 -2.51 -15.60 21.31
N ASP A 105 -3.86 -15.70 21.33
CA ASP A 105 -4.60 -16.91 20.96
C ASP A 105 -4.79 -17.06 19.45
N ALA A 106 -4.74 -15.94 18.73
CA ALA A 106 -4.81 -15.87 17.27
C ALA A 106 -3.65 -15.01 16.73
N PRO A 107 -2.42 -15.55 16.70
CA PRO A 107 -1.23 -14.77 16.40
C PRO A 107 -1.07 -14.44 14.94
N ASN A 108 -0.37 -13.32 14.66
CA ASN A 108 0.00 -12.88 13.34
C ASN A 108 1.18 -13.69 12.79
N TRP A 109 0.92 -14.57 11.84
CA TRP A 109 1.95 -15.38 11.19
C TRP A 109 3.00 -14.58 10.41
N ALA A 110 2.69 -13.34 9.99
CA ALA A 110 3.65 -12.49 9.30
C ALA A 110 4.88 -12.16 10.17
N TYR A 111 4.74 -12.14 11.49
CA TYR A 111 5.86 -11.95 12.41
C TYR A 111 6.98 -12.97 12.18
N TRP A 112 6.64 -14.27 12.11
CA TRP A 112 7.62 -15.34 11.89
C TRP A 112 8.21 -15.37 10.49
N VAL A 113 7.47 -14.91 9.49
CA VAL A 113 7.97 -14.91 8.10
C VAL A 113 8.77 -13.66 7.75
N LEU A 114 8.67 -12.61 8.55
CA LEU A 114 9.29 -11.32 8.26
C LEU A 114 10.44 -10.96 9.22
N LEU A 115 10.38 -11.37 10.48
CA LEU A 115 11.23 -10.80 11.52
C LEU A 115 11.94 -11.83 12.39
N LYS A 116 11.24 -12.56 13.24
CA LYS A 116 11.82 -13.40 14.30
C LYS A 116 11.12 -14.74 14.45
N GLU A 117 11.84 -15.74 14.96
CA GLU A 117 11.32 -16.97 15.49
C GLU A 117 10.93 -16.78 16.97
N ASP A 118 10.21 -17.76 17.56
CA ASP A 118 9.76 -17.68 18.97
C ASP A 118 10.93 -17.67 19.98
N ASP A 119 12.09 -18.20 19.62
CA ASP A 119 13.31 -18.15 20.43
C ASP A 119 14.04 -16.79 20.34
N GLY A 120 13.49 -15.83 19.59
CA GLY A 120 14.06 -14.49 19.37
C GLY A 120 15.16 -14.42 18.30
N SER A 121 15.52 -15.55 17.68
CA SER A 121 16.45 -15.54 16.55
C SER A 121 15.83 -14.87 15.31
N VAL A 122 16.68 -14.40 14.39
CA VAL A 122 16.20 -13.84 13.12
C VAL A 122 15.58 -14.96 12.30
N THR A 123 14.39 -14.70 11.73
CA THR A 123 13.70 -15.69 10.90
C THR A 123 14.53 -16.10 9.69
N TRP A 124 14.59 -17.38 9.41
CA TRP A 124 15.22 -17.91 8.20
C TRP A 124 14.34 -17.70 6.93
N ARG A 125 13.04 -17.42 7.11
CA ARG A 125 12.07 -17.34 6.02
C ARG A 125 12.22 -16.06 5.17
N ARG A 126 12.37 -14.91 5.78
CA ARG A 126 12.67 -13.60 5.15
C ARG A 126 12.02 -13.37 3.79
N TYR A 127 10.73 -13.68 3.67
CA TYR A 127 10.02 -13.66 2.38
C TYR A 127 9.85 -12.27 1.78
N CYS A 128 10.01 -11.22 2.56
CA CYS A 128 9.85 -9.83 2.15
C CYS A 128 11.01 -8.98 2.66
N THR A 129 12.16 -9.10 1.99
CA THR A 129 13.34 -8.27 2.28
C THR A 129 13.31 -6.98 1.47
N PRO A 130 13.63 -5.81 2.05
CA PRO A 130 13.78 -4.58 1.29
C PRO A 130 14.83 -4.73 0.20
N THR A 131 14.58 -4.12 -0.95
CA THR A 131 15.56 -4.06 -2.03
C THR A 131 16.60 -2.96 -1.78
N HIS A 132 17.78 -3.07 -2.41
CA HIS A 132 18.81 -2.02 -2.33
C HIS A 132 18.27 -0.66 -2.81
N ASP A 133 17.50 -0.64 -3.91
CA ASP A 133 16.89 0.57 -4.45
C ASP A 133 15.94 1.26 -3.46
N LEU A 134 15.13 0.47 -2.73
CA LEU A 134 14.22 1.02 -1.74
C LEU A 134 15.00 1.61 -0.55
N VAL A 135 15.98 0.88 -0.03
CA VAL A 135 16.80 1.36 1.10
C VAL A 135 17.57 2.63 0.73
N ALA A 136 18.05 2.72 -0.52
CA ALA A 136 18.75 3.90 -1.02
C ALA A 136 17.85 5.14 -1.19
N LYS A 137 16.54 4.99 -1.29
CA LYS A 137 15.58 6.11 -1.40
C LYS A 137 15.32 6.83 -0.08
N PHE A 138 15.53 6.16 1.06
CA PHE A 138 15.38 6.82 2.36
C PHE A 138 16.56 7.77 2.62
N ASP A 139 16.25 8.99 3.03
CA ASP A 139 17.23 9.86 3.70
C ASP A 139 17.40 9.34 5.13
N LYS A 140 18.46 8.57 5.34
CA LYS A 140 18.69 7.84 6.60
C LYS A 140 18.88 8.76 7.81
N GLU A 141 19.25 10.02 7.58
CA GLU A 141 19.49 11.00 8.63
C GLU A 141 18.22 11.77 9.00
N LYS A 142 17.34 12.06 8.02
CA LYS A 142 16.17 12.90 8.21
C LYS A 142 14.85 12.13 8.30
N ASP A 143 14.70 11.08 7.46
CA ASP A 143 13.45 10.36 7.37
C ASP A 143 13.24 9.43 8.57
N THR A 144 12.44 9.88 9.53
CA THR A 144 12.13 9.13 10.76
C THR A 144 11.47 7.78 10.50
N ARG A 145 10.85 7.59 9.33
CA ARG A 145 10.21 6.33 8.93
C ARG A 145 11.22 5.23 8.66
N TYR A 146 12.46 5.58 8.34
CA TYR A 146 13.50 4.61 8.03
C TYR A 146 13.71 3.62 9.17
N ALA A 147 14.01 4.13 10.37
CA ALA A 147 14.23 3.29 11.55
C ALA A 147 12.97 2.53 12.00
N SER A 148 11.77 3.10 11.76
CA SER A 148 10.50 2.47 12.09
C SER A 148 10.10 1.36 11.12
N SER A 149 10.65 1.35 9.91
CA SER A 149 10.26 0.44 8.82
C SER A 149 11.28 -0.66 8.57
N ILE A 150 12.56 -0.44 8.89
CA ILE A 150 13.69 -1.34 8.59
C ILE A 150 14.53 -1.58 9.82
N LEU A 151 14.63 -2.84 10.23
CA LEU A 151 15.50 -3.28 11.32
C LEU A 151 16.74 -3.99 10.75
N TRP A 152 17.92 -3.50 11.10
CA TRP A 152 19.19 -4.10 10.69
C TRP A 152 19.64 -5.16 11.69
N LYS A 153 19.97 -6.34 11.20
CA LYS A 153 20.46 -7.47 12.00
C LYS A 153 21.57 -8.23 11.27
N SER A 154 22.36 -9.00 12.01
CA SER A 154 23.28 -9.97 11.43
C SER A 154 22.53 -11.21 10.95
N VAL A 155 22.77 -11.62 9.71
CA VAL A 155 22.19 -12.81 9.07
C VAL A 155 23.30 -13.50 8.27
N PRO A 156 24.18 -14.29 8.93
CA PRO A 156 25.43 -14.80 8.32
C PRO A 156 25.24 -15.81 7.20
N TYR A 157 24.03 -16.31 7.00
CA TYR A 157 23.70 -17.30 5.97
C TYR A 157 23.03 -16.68 4.72
N ASP A 158 22.97 -15.34 4.63
CA ASP A 158 22.43 -14.66 3.46
C ASP A 158 23.56 -13.93 2.70
N THR A 159 23.43 -13.88 1.38
CA THR A 159 24.42 -13.25 0.48
C THR A 159 23.87 -12.08 -0.32
N TYR A 160 22.56 -11.78 -0.23
CA TYR A 160 21.96 -10.65 -0.94
C TYR A 160 22.33 -9.30 -0.28
N TRP A 161 22.43 -9.30 1.05
CA TRP A 161 22.96 -8.22 1.86
C TRP A 161 24.23 -8.68 2.61
N PRO A 162 25.10 -7.77 3.05
CA PRO A 162 26.21 -8.15 3.93
C PRO A 162 25.72 -8.89 5.18
N ALA A 163 26.39 -9.95 5.55
CA ALA A 163 25.97 -10.86 6.63
C ALA A 163 25.77 -10.17 7.99
N ASP A 164 26.54 -9.12 8.27
CA ASP A 164 26.49 -8.32 9.49
C ASP A 164 25.47 -7.17 9.45
N SER A 165 24.89 -6.89 8.28
CA SER A 165 24.02 -5.74 8.04
C SER A 165 22.89 -6.10 7.07
N TYR A 166 21.95 -6.92 7.56
CA TYR A 166 20.80 -7.40 6.80
C TYR A 166 19.53 -6.63 7.21
N PRO A 167 18.77 -6.04 6.26
CA PRO A 167 17.54 -5.31 6.55
C PRO A 167 16.35 -6.26 6.68
N LEU A 168 15.63 -6.15 7.76
CA LEU A 168 14.36 -6.83 7.99
C LEU A 168 13.21 -5.83 7.95
N SER A 169 12.07 -6.24 7.42
CA SER A 169 10.85 -5.45 7.47
C SER A 169 10.33 -5.34 8.90
N TYR A 170 10.11 -4.12 9.41
CA TYR A 170 9.90 -3.87 10.84
C TYR A 170 8.54 -3.28 11.20
N LYS A 171 7.59 -3.26 10.27
CA LYS A 171 6.21 -2.78 10.54
C LYS A 171 5.32 -3.82 11.25
N ILE A 172 5.73 -5.09 11.31
CA ILE A 172 5.09 -6.14 12.11
C ILE A 172 6.13 -6.63 13.10
N ARG A 173 6.04 -6.19 14.36
CA ARG A 173 7.10 -6.30 15.35
C ARG A 173 6.96 -7.47 16.29
N GLU A 174 5.73 -7.93 16.48
CA GLU A 174 5.39 -9.04 17.35
C GLU A 174 4.23 -9.86 16.79
N LYS A 175 4.07 -11.07 17.31
CA LYS A 175 2.97 -11.99 16.95
C LYS A 175 1.58 -11.46 17.29
N THR A 176 1.48 -10.42 18.09
CA THR A 176 0.23 -9.73 18.42
C THR A 176 0.04 -8.44 17.63
N SER A 177 1.00 -8.03 16.79
CA SER A 177 0.87 -6.83 15.95
C SER A 177 -0.28 -6.99 14.97
N ASN A 178 -1.15 -5.98 14.88
CA ASN A 178 -2.19 -5.92 13.87
C ASN A 178 -1.60 -5.70 12.48
N ILE A 179 -2.36 -6.05 11.45
CA ILE A 179 -2.08 -5.64 10.06
C ILE A 179 -3.00 -4.48 9.72
N ILE A 180 -2.43 -3.31 9.49
CA ILE A 180 -3.16 -2.13 9.02
C ILE A 180 -3.38 -2.29 7.51
N LEU A 181 -4.62 -2.52 7.09
CA LEU A 181 -4.99 -2.67 5.68
C LEU A 181 -5.23 -1.33 5.01
N MET A 182 -5.79 -0.36 5.74
CA MET A 182 -6.08 0.99 5.26
C MET A 182 -5.82 2.00 6.37
N ARG A 183 -5.15 3.11 6.06
CA ARG A 183 -4.90 4.22 6.97
C ARG A 183 -4.95 5.56 6.24
N LEU A 184 -5.10 6.64 7.00
CA LEU A 184 -5.33 7.98 6.44
C LEU A 184 -4.24 8.42 5.46
N ALA A 185 -2.95 8.12 5.73
CA ALA A 185 -1.87 8.52 4.83
C ALA A 185 -2.01 7.89 3.44
N ASP A 186 -2.47 6.61 3.32
CA ASP A 186 -2.76 6.00 2.01
C ASP A 186 -3.84 6.79 1.27
N ILE A 187 -4.91 7.18 1.95
CA ILE A 187 -6.03 7.94 1.36
C ILE A 187 -5.62 9.37 0.98
N LEU A 188 -4.82 10.03 1.82
CA LEU A 188 -4.29 11.36 1.50
C LEU A 188 -3.39 11.32 0.26
N LEU A 189 -2.51 10.34 0.17
CA LEU A 189 -1.64 10.19 -0.99
C LEU A 189 -2.39 9.70 -2.25
N LEU A 190 -3.48 8.94 -2.08
CA LEU A 190 -4.38 8.60 -3.19
C LEU A 190 -5.13 9.83 -3.70
N LYS A 191 -5.59 10.70 -2.78
CA LYS A 191 -6.16 12.01 -3.13
C LYS A 191 -5.13 12.88 -3.87
N ALA A 192 -3.89 12.94 -3.39
CA ALA A 192 -2.82 13.68 -4.06
C ALA A 192 -2.57 13.16 -5.47
N GLU A 193 -2.58 11.84 -5.67
CA GLU A 193 -2.48 11.22 -7.01
C GLU A 193 -3.61 11.70 -7.93
N ALA A 194 -4.86 11.65 -7.46
CA ALA A 194 -6.01 12.09 -8.23
C ALA A 194 -5.96 13.61 -8.54
N LEU A 195 -5.52 14.42 -7.59
CA LEU A 195 -5.36 15.88 -7.81
C LEU A 195 -4.32 16.21 -8.87
N VAL A 196 -3.20 15.47 -8.93
CA VAL A 196 -2.21 15.61 -9.99
C VAL A 196 -2.83 15.30 -11.36
N GLU A 197 -3.64 14.26 -11.47
CA GLU A 197 -4.30 13.90 -12.73
C GLU A 197 -5.37 14.93 -13.16
N LEU A 198 -5.90 15.71 -12.22
CA LEU A 198 -6.82 16.84 -12.43
C LEU A 198 -6.12 18.19 -12.66
N ASP A 199 -4.79 18.19 -12.92
CA ASP A 199 -3.97 19.42 -13.06
C ASP A 199 -3.94 20.33 -11.82
N ARG A 200 -4.28 19.78 -10.64
CA ARG A 200 -4.26 20.46 -9.33
C ARG A 200 -2.98 20.11 -8.58
N THR A 201 -1.84 20.13 -9.26
CA THR A 201 -0.52 19.73 -8.70
C THR A 201 -0.14 20.50 -7.43
N PRO A 202 -0.35 21.83 -7.31
CA PRO A 202 -0.03 22.54 -6.07
C PRO A 202 -0.76 21.98 -4.83
N GLU A 203 -2.03 21.62 -4.96
CA GLU A 203 -2.80 21.02 -3.88
C GLU A 203 -2.31 19.61 -3.51
N ALA A 204 -1.97 18.83 -4.53
CA ALA A 204 -1.40 17.50 -4.35
C ALA A 204 -0.08 17.56 -3.57
N ILE A 205 0.82 18.47 -3.94
CA ILE A 205 2.14 18.59 -3.32
C ILE A 205 2.05 19.14 -1.90
N ARG A 206 1.06 19.98 -1.57
CA ARG A 206 0.79 20.36 -0.18
C ARG A 206 0.45 19.13 0.69
N ILE A 207 -0.35 18.19 0.19
CA ILE A 207 -0.63 16.94 0.88
C ILE A 207 0.66 16.13 1.08
N VAL A 208 1.46 15.96 0.02
CA VAL A 208 2.74 15.26 0.08
C VAL A 208 3.68 15.93 1.09
N ASN A 209 3.79 17.26 1.07
CA ASN A 209 4.60 18.02 2.03
C ASN A 209 4.17 17.78 3.49
N GLY A 210 2.86 17.70 3.76
CA GLY A 210 2.36 17.36 5.10
C GLY A 210 2.78 15.96 5.58
N ILE A 211 2.78 14.97 4.70
CA ILE A 211 3.31 13.62 5.00
C ILE A 211 4.82 13.67 5.25
N ARG A 212 5.56 14.41 4.44
CA ARG A 212 7.01 14.58 4.56
C ARG A 212 7.39 15.34 5.85
N GLU A 213 6.62 16.35 6.23
CA GLU A 213 6.83 17.08 7.47
C GLU A 213 6.71 16.14 8.68
N ARG A 214 5.69 15.30 8.73
CA ARG A 214 5.57 14.24 9.74
C ARG A 214 6.76 13.28 9.72
N ALA A 215 7.33 13.01 8.55
CA ALA A 215 8.52 12.16 8.38
C ALA A 215 9.85 12.85 8.74
N GLY A 216 9.82 14.09 9.24
CA GLY A 216 11.01 14.82 9.70
C GLY A 216 11.62 15.78 8.69
N PHE A 217 11.02 15.95 7.50
CA PHE A 217 11.49 16.94 6.53
C PHE A 217 10.99 18.35 6.86
N ALA A 218 11.70 19.36 6.36
CA ALA A 218 11.25 20.75 6.51
C ALA A 218 9.87 20.97 5.85
N PRO A 219 9.03 21.87 6.39
CA PRO A 219 7.80 22.29 5.73
C PRO A 219 8.07 22.73 4.27
N SER A 220 7.15 22.41 3.36
CA SER A 220 7.28 22.72 1.93
C SER A 220 8.61 22.24 1.31
N SER A 221 9.09 21.07 1.72
CA SER A 221 10.33 20.48 1.22
C SER A 221 10.30 20.17 -0.30
N LEU A 222 9.11 20.12 -0.90
CA LEU A 222 8.89 20.03 -2.34
C LEU A 222 8.23 21.31 -2.86
N ASP A 223 8.66 21.76 -4.05
CA ASP A 223 8.07 22.90 -4.74
C ASP A 223 6.63 22.58 -5.20
N GLU A 224 5.64 23.29 -4.69
CA GLU A 224 4.22 23.10 -5.06
C GLU A 224 3.97 23.35 -6.56
N ASN A 225 4.78 24.18 -7.21
CA ASN A 225 4.64 24.54 -8.62
C ASN A 225 5.47 23.67 -9.57
N MET A 226 5.85 22.47 -9.16
CA MET A 226 6.75 21.60 -9.93
C MET A 226 6.17 21.10 -11.27
N GLY A 227 4.93 21.31 -11.56
CA GLY A 227 4.25 20.80 -12.76
C GLY A 227 3.84 19.32 -12.68
N GLN A 228 2.87 18.93 -13.50
CA GLN A 228 2.17 17.65 -13.39
C GLN A 228 3.10 16.43 -13.45
N ALA A 229 4.02 16.38 -14.42
CA ALA A 229 4.90 15.21 -14.61
C ALA A 229 5.79 14.94 -13.38
N ARG A 230 6.37 16.01 -12.80
CA ARG A 230 7.15 15.90 -11.56
C ARG A 230 6.26 15.60 -10.36
N GLY A 231 5.05 16.15 -10.33
CA GLY A 231 4.05 15.86 -9.31
C GLY A 231 3.68 14.36 -9.24
N ARG A 232 3.46 13.72 -10.39
CA ARG A 232 3.23 12.27 -10.47
C ARG A 232 4.36 11.46 -9.80
N LEU A 233 5.60 11.80 -10.12
CA LEU A 233 6.77 11.11 -9.55
C LEU A 233 6.94 11.40 -8.05
N ALA A 234 6.66 12.63 -7.61
CA ALA A 234 6.70 12.99 -6.20
C ALA A 234 5.70 12.18 -5.38
N VAL A 235 4.45 12.07 -5.83
CA VAL A 235 3.41 11.25 -5.18
C VAL A 235 3.80 9.76 -5.21
N GLU A 236 4.25 9.24 -6.35
CA GLU A 236 4.68 7.83 -6.49
C GLU A 236 5.81 7.48 -5.52
N ASN A 237 6.82 8.36 -5.41
CA ASN A 237 7.94 8.14 -4.50
C ASN A 237 7.51 8.23 -3.03
N GLU A 238 6.68 9.21 -2.68
CA GLU A 238 6.19 9.34 -1.31
C GLU A 238 5.33 8.16 -0.90
N ARG A 239 4.44 7.66 -1.79
CA ARG A 239 3.68 6.44 -1.56
C ARG A 239 4.58 5.23 -1.31
N GLN A 240 5.66 5.10 -2.07
CA GLN A 240 6.61 3.98 -1.92
C GLN A 240 7.30 3.98 -0.55
N LEU A 241 7.73 5.14 -0.05
CA LEU A 241 8.38 5.26 1.25
C LEU A 241 7.40 5.13 2.41
N GLU A 242 6.29 5.85 2.31
CA GLU A 242 5.25 5.90 3.33
C GLU A 242 4.58 4.54 3.55
N LEU A 243 4.22 3.87 2.45
CA LEU A 243 3.42 2.64 2.44
C LEU A 243 4.26 1.38 2.23
N TYR A 244 5.58 1.46 2.43
CA TYR A 244 6.45 0.29 2.37
C TYR A 244 5.91 -0.83 3.28
N MET A 245 5.86 -2.06 2.76
CA MET A 245 5.32 -3.27 3.44
C MET A 245 3.81 -3.27 3.76
N GLU A 246 3.03 -2.37 3.18
CA GLU A 246 1.58 -2.32 3.36
C GLU A 246 0.80 -2.85 2.15
N GLY A 247 1.46 -3.57 1.25
CA GLY A 247 0.83 -4.24 0.11
C GLY A 247 0.36 -3.33 -1.02
N GLN A 248 0.75 -2.04 -1.04
CA GLN A 248 0.22 -1.06 -2.01
C GLN A 248 1.02 -0.99 -3.33
N ARG A 249 2.33 -1.19 -3.29
CA ARG A 249 3.24 -0.83 -4.40
C ARG A 249 2.89 -1.48 -5.73
N TRP A 250 2.54 -2.76 -5.76
CA TRP A 250 2.16 -3.45 -7.00
C TRP A 250 0.95 -2.81 -7.66
N PHE A 251 -0.10 -2.59 -6.87
CA PHE A 251 -1.34 -1.98 -7.35
C PHE A 251 -1.13 -0.53 -7.79
N ASP A 252 -0.29 0.23 -7.09
CA ASP A 252 0.10 1.60 -7.48
C ASP A 252 0.75 1.61 -8.87
N LEU A 253 1.68 0.71 -9.12
CA LEU A 253 2.38 0.61 -10.40
C LEU A 253 1.47 0.16 -11.53
N VAL A 254 0.60 -0.84 -11.27
CA VAL A 254 -0.36 -1.34 -12.28
C VAL A 254 -1.35 -0.26 -12.68
N ARG A 255 -2.05 0.36 -11.70
CA ARG A 255 -3.08 1.37 -12.01
C ARG A 255 -2.52 2.64 -12.67
N ASN A 256 -1.24 2.95 -12.46
CA ASN A 256 -0.55 4.09 -13.06
C ASN A 256 0.17 3.76 -14.38
N ASN A 257 0.04 2.53 -14.89
CA ASN A 257 0.72 2.05 -16.10
C ASN A 257 2.26 2.14 -15.99
N ARG A 258 2.81 2.01 -14.77
CA ARG A 258 4.24 2.15 -14.46
C ARG A 258 4.95 0.83 -14.23
N LEU A 259 4.18 -0.30 -14.13
CA LEU A 259 4.73 -1.58 -13.71
C LEU A 259 5.93 -2.02 -14.57
N LEU A 260 5.75 -2.07 -15.89
CA LEU A 260 6.81 -2.54 -16.78
C LEU A 260 8.04 -1.64 -16.72
N GLU A 261 7.83 -0.32 -16.81
CA GLU A 261 8.94 0.64 -16.79
C GLU A 261 9.78 0.53 -15.51
N VAL A 262 9.13 0.41 -14.37
CA VAL A 262 9.82 0.35 -13.06
C VAL A 262 10.47 -1.03 -12.86
N MET A 263 9.73 -2.11 -13.10
CA MET A 263 10.23 -3.46 -12.82
C MET A 263 11.32 -3.90 -13.79
N GLN A 264 11.22 -3.57 -15.08
CA GLN A 264 12.27 -3.90 -16.06
C GLN A 264 13.60 -3.17 -15.80
N LYS A 265 13.58 -2.05 -15.08
CA LYS A 265 14.78 -1.30 -14.66
C LYS A 265 15.31 -1.75 -13.30
N HIS A 266 14.57 -2.61 -12.60
CA HIS A 266 14.95 -3.06 -11.27
C HIS A 266 16.19 -3.95 -11.31
N LYS A 267 17.18 -3.62 -10.47
CA LYS A 267 18.49 -4.28 -10.44
C LYS A 267 18.72 -5.01 -9.12
N ASP A 268 19.49 -6.08 -9.18
CA ASP A 268 20.09 -6.70 -8.02
C ASP A 268 21.28 -5.88 -7.47
N LYS A 269 21.92 -6.41 -6.42
CA LYS A 269 23.12 -5.79 -5.80
C LYS A 269 24.30 -5.65 -6.75
N ASP A 270 24.40 -6.48 -7.80
CA ASP A 270 25.49 -6.50 -8.78
C ASP A 270 25.14 -5.69 -10.04
N GLY A 271 24.02 -4.99 -10.05
CA GLY A 271 23.55 -4.16 -11.15
C GLY A 271 22.88 -4.94 -12.30
N ARG A 272 22.60 -6.24 -12.12
CA ARG A 272 21.90 -7.06 -13.12
C ARG A 272 20.40 -6.78 -13.07
N LEU A 273 19.77 -6.69 -14.24
CA LEU A 273 18.32 -6.52 -14.34
C LEU A 273 17.60 -7.80 -13.91
N LEU A 274 16.75 -7.69 -12.90
CA LEU A 274 16.01 -8.85 -12.35
C LEU A 274 14.81 -9.23 -13.22
N PHE A 275 14.17 -8.27 -13.86
CA PHE A 275 12.89 -8.44 -14.55
C PHE A 275 12.91 -7.88 -15.98
N ALA A 276 14.07 -7.90 -16.65
CA ALA A 276 14.21 -7.36 -18.02
C ALA A 276 13.22 -7.97 -19.03
N GLY A 277 12.84 -9.24 -18.83
CA GLY A 277 11.88 -9.97 -19.69
C GLY A 277 10.42 -9.90 -19.20
N LEU A 278 10.08 -9.07 -18.23
CA LEU A 278 8.72 -8.96 -17.74
C LEU A 278 7.78 -8.47 -18.85
N GLN A 279 6.73 -9.25 -19.12
CA GLN A 279 5.72 -8.95 -20.12
C GLN A 279 4.41 -8.44 -19.49
N ALA A 280 3.63 -7.66 -20.26
CA ALA A 280 2.44 -6.99 -19.77
C ALA A 280 1.38 -7.95 -19.20
N PHE A 281 1.20 -9.12 -19.79
CA PHE A 281 0.21 -10.09 -19.32
C PHE A 281 0.47 -10.57 -17.89
N ARG A 282 1.71 -10.50 -17.40
CA ARG A 282 2.09 -10.87 -16.04
C ARG A 282 1.58 -9.92 -14.95
N GLN A 283 0.87 -8.88 -15.32
CA GLN A 283 0.09 -8.06 -14.38
C GLN A 283 -1.06 -8.86 -13.74
N LEU A 284 -1.54 -9.88 -14.44
CA LEU A 284 -2.55 -10.82 -13.96
C LEU A 284 -1.89 -12.15 -13.60
N TRP A 285 -2.42 -12.82 -12.62
CA TRP A 285 -2.03 -14.20 -12.31
C TRP A 285 -2.75 -15.19 -13.22
N PRO A 286 -2.14 -16.35 -13.56
CA PRO A 286 -2.87 -17.40 -14.24
C PRO A 286 -3.98 -17.95 -13.37
N ILE A 287 -5.11 -18.31 -13.98
CA ILE A 287 -6.15 -19.09 -13.30
C ILE A 287 -5.57 -20.50 -13.04
N PRO A 288 -5.56 -21.00 -11.79
CA PRO A 288 -5.02 -22.31 -11.48
C PRO A 288 -5.69 -23.41 -12.30
N GLN A 289 -4.91 -24.36 -12.82
CA GLN A 289 -5.44 -25.43 -13.64
C GLN A 289 -6.55 -26.22 -12.93
N GLY A 290 -6.37 -26.52 -11.63
CA GLY A 290 -7.39 -27.22 -10.84
C GLY A 290 -8.76 -26.50 -10.75
N GLU A 291 -8.80 -25.17 -10.88
CA GLU A 291 -10.08 -24.44 -10.95
C GLU A 291 -10.70 -24.54 -12.35
N LYS A 292 -9.91 -24.53 -13.41
CA LYS A 292 -10.36 -24.75 -14.79
C LYS A 292 -10.87 -26.17 -15.00
N ASP A 293 -10.24 -27.16 -14.40
CA ASP A 293 -10.68 -28.56 -14.49
C ASP A 293 -12.03 -28.79 -13.81
N LYS A 294 -12.32 -28.04 -12.73
CA LYS A 294 -13.62 -28.07 -12.03
C LYS A 294 -14.70 -27.27 -12.77
N ASN A 295 -14.32 -26.18 -13.42
CA ASN A 295 -15.22 -25.30 -14.14
C ASN A 295 -14.72 -25.04 -15.55
N THR A 296 -15.19 -25.82 -16.51
CA THR A 296 -14.81 -25.77 -17.93
C THR A 296 -15.24 -24.48 -18.64
N ASN A 297 -16.08 -23.66 -18.00
CA ASN A 297 -16.49 -22.35 -18.52
C ASN A 297 -15.44 -21.26 -18.24
N LEU A 298 -14.38 -21.55 -17.45
CA LEU A 298 -13.30 -20.62 -17.18
C LEU A 298 -12.27 -20.61 -18.32
N THR A 299 -12.10 -19.45 -18.93
CA THR A 299 -11.02 -19.19 -19.89
C THR A 299 -9.78 -18.64 -19.19
N GLN A 300 -8.60 -19.08 -19.61
CA GLN A 300 -7.33 -18.59 -19.07
C GLN A 300 -7.11 -17.09 -19.40
N ASN A 301 -6.34 -16.40 -18.58
CA ASN A 301 -5.85 -15.07 -18.91
C ASN A 301 -4.92 -15.14 -20.13
N GLU A 302 -4.97 -14.12 -20.97
CA GLU A 302 -4.12 -14.03 -22.15
C GLU A 302 -2.63 -14.13 -21.77
N GLY A 303 -1.85 -14.88 -22.52
CA GLY A 303 -0.40 -15.07 -22.32
C GLY A 303 -0.03 -16.28 -21.43
N TYR A 304 -1.01 -17.03 -20.89
CA TYR A 304 -0.79 -18.24 -20.09
C TYR A 304 -1.31 -19.52 -20.76
#